data_3f6d457eda1154d62c4a2fde157a076c
#
_entry.id   3f6d457eda1154d62c4a2fde157a076c
#
_cell.length_a   1.000
_cell.length_b   1.000
_cell.length_c   1.000
_cell.angle_alpha   90.00
_cell.angle_beta   90.00
_cell.angle_gamma   90.00
#
_symmetry.space_group_name_H-M   'P 1'
#
loop_
_entity.id
_entity.type
_entity.pdbx_description
1 polymer ?
#
loop_
_entity_poly.entity_id
_entity_poly.type
_entity_poly.pdbx_seq_one_letter_code
_entity_poly.pdbx_strand_id
1 'polypeptide(L)'
;NGIQVICASRKGEAGTENLNIILQNALNPAHRAKRESKFREKIFREGDRVMQTRNNYDLTWERTTDGKSGNGIFNGDIGTIVSIEAADGYIEMIFDDRKVIYDVSLLEDIEHAYAITVHKSQGSEYPIVVMPMCSASYMLQTRNLLYTAVTRAKKMVVLVGRVY
;
A
#
# COMPACT_ATOMS: atom_id res chain seq x y z
N ASN A 1 -8.74 -0.59 9.09
CA ASN A 1 -7.28 -0.58 9.10
C ASN A 1 -6.76 0.82 9.41
N GLY A 2 -6.35 1.04 10.66
CA GLY A 2 -5.95 2.36 11.14
C GLY A 2 -4.44 2.58 11.18
N ILE A 3 -3.61 1.63 10.75
CA ILE A 3 -2.15 1.68 10.86
C ILE A 3 -1.52 1.77 9.48
N GLN A 4 -0.59 2.72 9.30
CA GLN A 4 0.22 2.83 8.10
C GLN A 4 1.70 2.92 8.47
N VAL A 5 2.51 2.03 7.87
CA VAL A 5 3.97 2.12 7.93
C VAL A 5 4.44 3.11 6.87
N ILE A 6 5.22 4.09 7.28
CA ILE A 6 5.79 5.12 6.39
C ILE A 6 7.30 5.04 6.46
N CYS A 7 7.93 4.86 5.30
CA CYS A 7 9.38 4.75 5.15
C CYS A 7 9.92 5.96 4.40
N ALA A 8 11.13 6.36 4.68
CA ALA A 8 11.73 7.45 3.94
C ALA A 8 12.29 7.03 2.58
N SER A 9 12.59 5.74 2.39
CA SER A 9 13.16 5.22 1.14
C SER A 9 12.44 3.97 0.64
N ARG A 10 12.67 3.65 -0.62
CA ARG A 10 12.20 2.40 -1.22
C ARG A 10 13.15 1.23 -0.93
N LYS A 11 14.45 1.48 -0.98
CA LYS A 11 15.52 0.48 -0.86
C LYS A 11 16.08 0.41 0.55
N GLY A 12 16.78 -0.68 0.84
CA GLY A 12 17.42 -0.92 2.13
C GLY A 12 16.58 -1.72 3.11
N GLU A 13 17.14 -2.02 4.25
CA GLU A 13 16.51 -2.87 5.28
C GLU A 13 15.16 -2.31 5.74
N ALA A 14 15.08 -0.99 5.96
CA ALA A 14 13.87 -0.28 6.35
C ALA A 14 13.14 0.39 5.16
N GLY A 15 13.45 0.00 3.94
CA GLY A 15 12.78 0.48 2.74
C GLY A 15 11.46 -0.23 2.46
N THR A 16 10.60 0.41 1.69
CA THR A 16 9.27 -0.14 1.38
C THR A 16 9.34 -1.47 0.64
N GLU A 17 10.33 -1.68 -0.22
CA GLU A 17 10.47 -2.93 -0.98
C GLU A 17 10.67 -4.12 -0.04
N ASN A 18 11.58 -4.01 0.94
CA ASN A 18 11.82 -5.06 1.91
C ASN A 18 10.68 -5.20 2.92
N LEU A 19 10.21 -4.08 3.48
CA LEU A 19 9.17 -4.12 4.51
C LEU A 19 7.82 -4.61 3.97
N ASN A 20 7.47 -4.35 2.71
CA ASN A 20 6.25 -4.90 2.12
C ASN A 20 6.29 -6.42 2.02
N ILE A 21 7.44 -7.02 1.73
CA ILE A 21 7.60 -8.49 1.74
C ILE A 21 7.41 -9.05 3.15
N ILE A 22 8.08 -8.45 4.13
CA ILE A 22 8.02 -8.88 5.53
C ILE A 22 6.58 -8.73 6.08
N LEU A 23 5.97 -7.58 5.85
CA LEU A 23 4.63 -7.28 6.34
C LEU A 23 3.55 -8.11 5.65
N GLN A 24 3.68 -8.37 4.33
CA GLN A 24 2.76 -9.28 3.64
C GLN A 24 2.79 -10.67 4.30
N ASN A 25 3.98 -11.22 4.52
CA ASN A 25 4.12 -12.55 5.11
C ASN A 25 3.63 -12.60 6.57
N ALA A 26 3.77 -11.51 7.32
CA ALA A 26 3.31 -11.43 8.70
C ALA A 26 1.80 -11.18 8.83
N LEU A 27 1.24 -10.29 8.02
CA LEU A 27 -0.15 -9.82 8.13
C LEU A 27 -1.12 -10.54 7.20
N ASN A 28 -0.62 -11.05 6.08
CA ASN A 28 -1.41 -11.78 5.08
C ASN A 28 -0.60 -12.98 4.55
N PRO A 29 -0.29 -13.97 5.40
CA PRO A 29 0.50 -15.13 5.00
C PRO A 29 -0.21 -15.96 3.93
N ALA A 30 0.57 -16.70 3.14
CA ALA A 30 0.03 -17.64 2.17
C ALA A 30 -0.86 -18.68 2.85
N HIS A 31 -2.00 -18.97 2.25
CA HIS A 31 -2.95 -19.95 2.76
C HIS A 31 -3.65 -20.63 1.59
N ARG A 32 -4.02 -21.92 1.76
CA ARG A 32 -4.68 -22.71 0.71
C ARG A 32 -5.99 -22.10 0.19
N ALA A 33 -6.68 -21.33 1.03
CA ALA A 33 -7.92 -20.65 0.64
C ALA A 33 -7.72 -19.31 -0.06
N LYS A 34 -6.48 -18.82 -0.18
CA LYS A 34 -6.16 -17.56 -0.83
C LYS A 34 -5.49 -17.82 -2.17
N ARG A 35 -5.99 -17.15 -3.18
CA ARG A 35 -5.39 -17.20 -4.51
C ARG A 35 -4.27 -16.16 -4.62
N GLU A 36 -3.32 -16.44 -5.48
CA GLU A 36 -2.15 -15.60 -5.73
C GLU A 36 -1.99 -15.35 -7.23
N SER A 37 -1.46 -14.18 -7.57
CA SER A 37 -1.02 -13.83 -8.92
C SER A 37 0.40 -13.33 -8.86
N LYS A 38 1.28 -13.95 -9.63
CA LYS A 38 2.67 -13.49 -9.78
C LYS A 38 2.76 -12.50 -10.93
N PHE A 39 3.28 -11.33 -10.66
CA PHE A 39 3.61 -10.33 -11.65
C PHE A 39 5.07 -9.87 -11.48
N ARG A 40 5.93 -10.24 -12.43
CA ARG A 40 7.40 -10.06 -12.33
C ARG A 40 7.93 -10.70 -11.03
N GLU A 41 8.59 -9.93 -10.17
CA GLU A 41 9.15 -10.40 -8.89
C GLU A 41 8.17 -10.30 -7.72
N LYS A 42 6.95 -9.78 -7.96
CA LYS A 42 5.95 -9.59 -6.92
C LYS A 42 4.91 -10.71 -6.93
N ILE A 43 4.51 -11.14 -5.74
CA ILE A 43 3.38 -12.05 -5.55
C ILE A 43 2.26 -11.26 -4.90
N PHE A 44 1.17 -11.08 -5.62
CA PHE A 44 -0.05 -10.49 -5.10
C PHE A 44 -0.97 -11.58 -4.59
N ARG A 45 -1.59 -11.36 -3.45
CA ARG A 45 -2.42 -12.33 -2.74
C ARG A 45 -3.75 -11.72 -2.36
N GLU A 46 -4.81 -12.50 -2.38
CA GLU A 46 -6.11 -12.08 -1.85
C GLU A 46 -5.96 -11.59 -0.40
N GLY A 47 -6.51 -10.42 -0.10
CA GLY A 47 -6.35 -9.71 1.17
C GLY A 47 -5.18 -8.73 1.21
N ASP A 48 -4.33 -8.66 0.18
CA ASP A 48 -3.22 -7.71 0.15
C ASP A 48 -3.70 -6.26 0.14
N ARG A 49 -2.99 -5.44 0.90
CA ARG A 49 -3.09 -3.98 0.84
C ARG A 49 -2.21 -3.46 -0.29
N VAL A 50 -2.80 -2.73 -1.20
CA VAL A 50 -2.15 -2.25 -2.43
C VAL A 50 -2.40 -0.77 -2.67
N MET A 51 -1.58 -0.18 -3.53
CA MET A 51 -1.68 1.22 -3.95
C MET A 51 -1.60 1.30 -5.46
N GLN A 52 -2.45 2.13 -6.06
CA GLN A 52 -2.32 2.57 -7.44
C GLN A 52 -1.14 3.54 -7.55
N THR A 53 -0.24 3.31 -8.50
CA THR A 53 0.99 4.11 -8.66
C THR A 53 0.93 5.12 -9.79
N ARG A 54 -0.08 5.03 -10.64
CA ARG A 54 -0.35 5.95 -11.75
C ARG A 54 -1.83 6.29 -11.82
N ASN A 55 -2.14 7.46 -12.37
CA ASN A 55 -3.53 7.79 -12.68
C ASN A 55 -4.04 6.91 -13.83
N ASN A 56 -5.18 6.28 -13.62
CA ASN A 56 -5.89 5.56 -14.67
C ASN A 56 -7.34 6.05 -14.71
N TYR A 57 -7.65 6.89 -15.70
CA TYR A 57 -8.96 7.51 -15.87
C TYR A 57 -10.00 6.59 -16.49
N ASP A 58 -9.56 5.48 -17.10
CA ASP A 58 -10.42 4.55 -17.83
C ASP A 58 -10.96 3.42 -16.95
N LEU A 59 -10.38 3.21 -15.77
CA LEU A 59 -10.86 2.22 -14.82
C LEU A 59 -12.23 2.61 -14.29
N THR A 60 -13.22 1.81 -14.63
CA THR A 60 -14.59 1.96 -14.12
C THR A 60 -14.71 1.32 -12.75
N TRP A 61 -15.34 2.02 -11.84
CA TRP A 61 -15.64 1.51 -10.51
C TRP A 61 -17.15 1.58 -10.21
N GLU A 62 -17.58 0.69 -9.35
CA GLU A 62 -18.91 0.68 -8.76
C GLU A 62 -18.79 0.83 -7.24
N ARG A 63 -19.56 1.75 -6.68
CA ARG A 63 -19.58 1.97 -5.23
C ARG A 63 -20.37 0.87 -4.54
N THR A 64 -19.76 0.25 -3.54
CA THR A 64 -20.35 -0.88 -2.81
C THR A 64 -21.51 -0.48 -1.91
N THR A 65 -21.62 0.81 -1.55
CA THR A 65 -22.62 1.33 -0.62
C THR A 65 -23.96 1.69 -1.30
N ASP A 66 -23.94 2.27 -2.50
CA ASP A 66 -25.13 2.79 -3.19
C ASP A 66 -25.23 2.36 -4.66
N GLY A 67 -24.27 1.57 -5.17
CA GLY A 67 -24.24 1.08 -6.54
C GLY A 67 -23.93 2.13 -7.60
N LYS A 68 -23.57 3.35 -7.22
CA LYS A 68 -23.16 4.39 -8.18
C LYS A 68 -21.87 4.01 -8.86
N SER A 69 -21.78 4.29 -10.15
CA SER A 69 -20.62 4.05 -10.96
C SER A 69 -19.90 5.34 -11.30
N GLY A 70 -18.61 5.23 -11.56
CA GLY A 70 -17.77 6.31 -12.03
C GLY A 70 -16.46 5.77 -12.61
N ASN A 71 -15.58 6.66 -12.99
CA ASN A 71 -14.30 6.30 -13.60
C ASN A 71 -13.14 6.95 -12.85
N GLY A 72 -12.00 6.28 -12.92
CA GLY A 72 -10.73 6.77 -12.42
C GLY A 72 -10.33 6.21 -11.06
N ILE A 73 -9.14 5.64 -11.06
CA ILE A 73 -8.35 5.31 -9.86
C ILE A 73 -7.02 6.04 -10.00
N PHE A 74 -6.60 6.70 -8.95
CA PHE A 74 -5.53 7.67 -9.03
C PHE A 74 -4.28 7.25 -8.27
N ASN A 75 -3.15 7.82 -8.66
CA ASN A 75 -1.87 7.65 -8.00
C ASN A 75 -1.99 7.99 -6.50
N GLY A 76 -1.67 7.02 -5.65
CA GLY A 76 -1.77 7.15 -4.20
C GLY A 76 -3.05 6.54 -3.60
N ASP A 77 -4.06 6.20 -4.42
CA ASP A 77 -5.23 5.48 -3.93
C ASP A 77 -4.83 4.13 -3.36
N ILE A 78 -5.25 3.86 -2.13
CA ILE A 78 -4.97 2.60 -1.41
C ILE A 78 -6.21 1.74 -1.40
N GLY A 79 -6.04 0.47 -1.71
CA GLY A 79 -7.09 -0.51 -1.74
C GLY A 79 -6.68 -1.88 -1.20
N THR A 80 -7.59 -2.83 -1.34
CA THR A 80 -7.39 -4.23 -0.94
C THR A 80 -7.78 -5.14 -2.10
N ILE A 81 -6.98 -6.18 -2.35
CA ILE A 81 -7.31 -7.25 -3.29
C ILE A 81 -8.39 -8.12 -2.65
N VAL A 82 -9.54 -8.21 -3.31
CA VAL A 82 -10.69 -8.99 -2.84
C VAL A 82 -10.65 -10.40 -3.40
N SER A 83 -10.47 -10.52 -4.71
CA SER A 83 -10.38 -11.81 -5.38
C SER A 83 -9.42 -11.80 -6.57
N ILE A 84 -8.84 -12.96 -6.86
CA ILE A 84 -7.93 -13.18 -7.98
C ILE A 84 -8.49 -14.32 -8.82
N GLU A 85 -8.91 -14.01 -10.04
CA GLU A 85 -9.40 -14.97 -11.02
C GLU A 85 -8.33 -15.18 -12.11
N ALA A 86 -7.28 -15.93 -11.74
CA ALA A 86 -6.12 -16.12 -12.60
C ALA A 86 -6.45 -16.80 -13.95
N ALA A 87 -7.44 -17.68 -13.97
CA ALA A 87 -7.90 -18.36 -15.20
C ALA A 87 -8.57 -17.39 -16.17
N ASP A 88 -9.28 -16.40 -15.65
CA ASP A 88 -10.01 -15.39 -16.43
C ASP A 88 -9.19 -14.12 -16.63
N GLY A 89 -8.02 -14.02 -15.99
CA GLY A 89 -7.08 -12.92 -16.18
C GLY A 89 -7.51 -11.62 -15.53
N TYR A 90 -8.35 -11.65 -14.48
CA TYR A 90 -8.76 -10.45 -13.77
C TYR A 90 -8.61 -10.52 -12.26
N ILE A 91 -8.53 -9.36 -11.63
CA ILE A 91 -8.39 -9.19 -10.18
C ILE A 91 -9.41 -8.14 -9.73
N GLU A 92 -10.20 -8.47 -8.71
CA GLU A 92 -11.11 -7.54 -8.08
C GLU A 92 -10.42 -6.83 -6.90
N MET A 93 -10.48 -5.52 -6.89
CA MET A 93 -9.93 -4.67 -5.82
C MET A 93 -10.99 -3.69 -5.32
N ILE A 94 -10.88 -3.29 -4.06
CA ILE A 94 -11.71 -2.23 -3.46
C ILE A 94 -10.79 -1.12 -2.98
N PHE A 95 -11.04 0.09 -3.49
CA PHE A 95 -10.40 1.33 -3.05
C PHE A 95 -11.44 2.17 -2.29
N ASP A 96 -11.32 2.26 -0.98
CA ASP A 96 -12.34 2.76 -0.06
C ASP A 96 -13.65 1.96 -0.22
N ASP A 97 -14.66 2.53 -0.86
CA ASP A 97 -15.95 1.88 -1.19
C ASP A 97 -16.13 1.62 -2.70
N ARG A 98 -15.08 1.85 -3.51
CA ARG A 98 -15.08 1.69 -4.97
C ARG A 98 -14.53 0.33 -5.36
N LYS A 99 -15.39 -0.53 -5.86
CA LYS A 99 -15.03 -1.84 -6.42
C LYS A 99 -14.59 -1.69 -7.87
N VAL A 100 -13.45 -2.26 -8.21
CA VAL A 100 -12.82 -2.17 -9.54
C VAL A 100 -12.34 -3.54 -9.98
N ILE A 101 -12.53 -3.84 -11.26
CA ILE A 101 -11.98 -5.03 -11.91
C ILE A 101 -10.74 -4.62 -12.71
N TYR A 102 -9.63 -5.23 -12.37
CA TYR A 102 -8.33 -5.06 -13.04
C TYR A 102 -8.05 -6.23 -13.96
N ASP A 103 -7.61 -5.94 -15.18
CA ASP A 103 -6.88 -6.93 -15.97
C ASP A 103 -5.50 -7.17 -15.33
N VAL A 104 -5.00 -8.41 -15.35
CA VAL A 104 -3.70 -8.75 -14.74
C VAL A 104 -2.53 -7.96 -15.34
N SER A 105 -2.64 -7.48 -16.59
CA SER A 105 -1.64 -6.61 -17.22
C SER A 105 -1.50 -5.26 -16.51
N LEU A 106 -2.57 -4.77 -15.88
CA LEU A 106 -2.57 -3.51 -15.13
C LEU A 106 -1.89 -3.61 -13.75
N LEU A 107 -1.45 -4.81 -13.35
CA LEU A 107 -0.65 -4.97 -12.13
C LEU A 107 0.70 -4.26 -12.17
N GLU A 108 1.16 -3.80 -13.34
CA GLU A 108 2.35 -2.95 -13.43
C GLU A 108 2.17 -1.60 -12.72
N ASP A 109 0.92 -1.13 -12.58
CA ASP A 109 0.56 0.11 -11.91
C ASP A 109 0.18 -0.10 -10.43
N ILE A 110 0.35 -1.31 -9.91
CA ILE A 110 0.01 -1.68 -8.53
C ILE A 110 1.27 -2.02 -7.74
N GLU A 111 1.36 -1.49 -6.53
CA GLU A 111 2.38 -1.85 -5.55
C GLU A 111 1.74 -2.28 -4.23
N HIS A 112 2.43 -3.13 -3.46
CA HIS A 112 2.03 -3.40 -2.08
C HIS A 112 2.10 -2.11 -1.26
N ALA A 113 1.16 -1.92 -0.35
CA ALA A 113 1.02 -0.71 0.45
C ALA A 113 0.92 -0.97 1.96
N TYR A 114 1.46 -2.08 2.45
CA TYR A 114 1.69 -2.26 3.88
C TYR A 114 2.65 -1.20 4.41
N ALA A 115 3.70 -0.91 3.64
CA ALA A 115 4.62 0.20 3.83
C ALA A 115 4.64 1.09 2.57
N ILE A 116 4.58 2.39 2.76
CA ILE A 116 4.65 3.40 1.70
C ILE A 116 5.76 4.41 2.01
N THR A 117 6.22 5.13 0.99
CA THR A 117 7.18 6.22 1.21
C THR A 117 6.49 7.48 1.75
N VAL A 118 7.27 8.34 2.41
CA VAL A 118 6.76 9.65 2.88
C VAL A 118 6.15 10.46 1.73
N HIS A 119 6.77 10.44 0.55
CA HIS A 119 6.24 11.12 -0.63
C HIS A 119 4.86 10.60 -1.06
N LYS A 120 4.66 9.28 -1.01
CA LYS A 120 3.36 8.66 -1.33
C LYS A 120 2.30 8.91 -0.25
N SER A 121 2.70 9.24 0.97
CA SER A 121 1.78 9.58 2.07
C SER A 121 1.28 11.02 2.02
N GLN A 122 1.86 11.87 1.19
CA GLN A 122 1.46 13.29 1.08
C GLN A 122 -0.01 13.40 0.67
N GLY A 123 -0.74 14.29 1.36
CA GLY A 123 -2.16 14.49 1.14
C GLY A 123 -3.08 13.49 1.85
N SER A 124 -2.54 12.43 2.44
CA SER A 124 -3.30 11.42 3.18
C SER A 124 -3.06 11.54 4.69
N GLU A 125 -4.00 11.07 5.48
CA GLU A 125 -3.90 11.00 6.94
C GLU A 125 -4.29 9.60 7.42
N TYR A 126 -3.64 9.17 8.51
CA TYR A 126 -3.86 7.84 9.08
C TYR A 126 -4.04 7.96 10.59
N PRO A 127 -4.89 7.14 11.22
CA PRO A 127 -5.02 7.13 12.68
C PRO A 127 -3.68 6.90 13.39
N ILE A 128 -2.92 5.92 12.92
CA ILE A 128 -1.62 5.55 13.49
C ILE A 128 -0.58 5.46 12.37
N VAL A 129 0.57 6.08 12.58
CA VAL A 129 1.73 5.98 11.69
C VAL A 129 2.85 5.25 12.43
N VAL A 130 3.42 4.25 11.79
CA VAL A 130 4.63 3.56 12.25
C VAL A 130 5.78 3.92 11.32
N MET A 131 6.89 4.41 11.88
CA MET A 131 8.04 4.86 11.12
C MET A 131 9.31 4.14 11.57
N PRO A 132 9.96 3.34 10.70
CA PRO A 132 11.24 2.72 11.01
C PRO A 132 12.36 3.75 10.96
N MET A 133 13.23 3.72 11.99
CA MET A 133 14.35 4.63 12.21
C MET A 133 15.64 3.81 12.34
N CYS A 134 16.24 3.40 11.22
CA CYS A 134 17.30 2.40 11.24
C CYS A 134 18.75 2.91 11.24
N SER A 135 19.00 4.23 11.11
CA SER A 135 20.37 4.78 11.20
C SER A 135 20.42 6.23 11.63
N ALA A 136 21.47 6.60 12.38
CA ALA A 136 21.68 7.97 12.86
C ALA A 136 21.94 8.99 11.73
N SER A 137 22.64 8.60 10.67
CA SER A 137 22.87 9.45 9.50
C SER A 137 21.59 9.80 8.76
N TYR A 138 20.61 8.93 8.86
CA TYR A 138 19.30 9.07 8.30
C TYR A 138 18.47 10.15 8.99
N MET A 139 18.59 10.28 10.30
CA MET A 139 17.89 11.30 11.09
C MET A 139 18.30 12.73 10.74
N LEU A 140 19.56 12.95 10.37
CA LEU A 140 20.08 14.28 10.04
C LEU A 140 19.63 14.77 8.66
N GLN A 141 19.44 13.85 7.71
CA GLN A 141 18.96 14.18 6.37
C GLN A 141 17.43 14.30 6.28
N THR A 142 16.70 13.93 7.33
CA THR A 142 15.27 13.64 7.25
C THR A 142 14.39 14.44 8.20
N ARG A 143 14.90 15.53 8.81
CA ARG A 143 14.07 16.36 9.71
C ARG A 143 12.74 16.77 9.06
N ASN A 144 12.77 17.19 7.80
CA ASN A 144 11.56 17.54 7.05
C ASN A 144 10.72 16.30 6.71
N LEU A 145 11.35 15.17 6.40
CA LEU A 145 10.65 13.92 6.14
C LEU A 145 9.98 13.39 7.40
N LEU A 146 10.68 13.43 8.54
CA LEU A 146 10.13 13.05 9.83
C LEU A 146 8.91 13.92 10.18
N TYR A 147 9.03 15.23 10.05
CA TYR A 147 7.92 16.16 10.26
C TYR A 147 6.74 15.83 9.36
N THR A 148 6.97 15.63 8.07
CA THR A 148 5.92 15.26 7.11
C THR A 148 5.24 13.94 7.50
N ALA A 149 6.00 12.92 7.88
CA ALA A 149 5.45 11.64 8.30
C ALA A 149 4.65 11.75 9.60
N VAL A 150 5.17 12.46 10.61
CA VAL A 150 4.50 12.66 11.90
C VAL A 150 3.17 13.41 11.72
N THR A 151 3.13 14.40 10.83
CA THR A 151 1.90 15.16 10.55
C THR A 151 0.84 14.36 9.78
N ARG A 152 1.16 13.15 9.28
CA ARG A 152 0.17 12.23 8.70
C ARG A 152 -0.62 11.45 9.75
N ALA A 153 -0.17 11.41 11.00
CA ALA A 153 -0.85 10.70 12.08
C ALA A 153 -1.91 11.58 12.75
N LYS A 154 -3.12 11.03 12.87
CA LYS A 154 -4.22 11.71 13.60
C LYS A 154 -4.17 11.47 15.09
N LYS A 155 -3.69 10.31 15.54
CA LYS A 155 -3.78 9.87 16.95
C LYS A 155 -2.43 9.50 17.54
N MET A 156 -1.59 8.75 16.79
CA MET A 156 -0.36 8.18 17.34
C MET A 156 0.71 8.03 16.27
N VAL A 157 1.94 8.30 16.67
CA VAL A 157 3.16 7.97 15.91
C VAL A 157 3.97 6.98 16.72
N VAL A 158 4.41 5.89 16.09
CA VAL A 158 5.31 4.91 16.66
C VAL A 158 6.62 4.93 15.89
N LEU A 159 7.70 5.29 16.56
CA LEU A 159 9.04 5.25 16.00
C LEU A 159 9.71 3.93 16.41
N VAL A 160 10.19 3.16 15.43
CA VAL A 160 10.84 1.87 15.65
C VAL A 160 12.30 1.98 15.22
N GLY A 161 13.21 1.84 16.16
CA GLY A 161 14.65 1.96 15.92
C GLY A 161 15.48 1.46 17.06
N ARG A 162 16.81 1.51 16.88
CA ARG A 162 17.76 1.22 17.95
C ARG A 162 18.10 2.52 18.68
N VAL A 163 18.06 2.50 19.99
CA VAL A 163 18.67 3.52 20.85
C VAL A 163 20.11 3.10 21.06
N TYR A 164 21.06 3.97 20.70
CA TYR A 164 22.49 3.80 20.99
C TYR A 164 22.88 4.60 22.22
#